data_1d06c3a40a0db8b7868aaa28dcde83c6
#
_entry.id   1d06c3a40a0db8b7868aaa28dcde83c6
#
_cell.length_a   1.000
_cell.length_b   1.000
_cell.length_c   1.000
_cell.angle_alpha   90.00
_cell.angle_beta   90.00
_cell.angle_gamma   90.00
#
_symmetry.space_group_name_H-M   'P 1'
#
loop_
_entity.id
_entity.type
_entity.pdbx_description
1 polymer ?
#
loop_
_entity_poly.entity_id
_entity_poly.type
_entity_poly.pdbx_seq_one_letter_code
_entity_poly.pdbx_strand_id
1 'polypeptide(L)'
;INKLYASDFEVPQNRRRTIIIGIRKDLNIIPKGPEPIIQQVKDRIPVKTILIPKEMVNIKYYLSEKALLGIANKKGVSKEKGFGFGAQMLDFNKPSYTIPARYWKDGYDALVKYNDKEIRRLTIIELKRIQSFPDNYIMDGSNKDIIMQIGNAVPCKLAYYLGKYLINILQ
;
A
#
# COMPACT_ATOMS: atom_id res chain seq x y z
N ILE A 1 7.84 9.01 19.83
CA ILE A 1 7.26 7.95 18.95
C ILE A 1 6.69 8.67 17.73
N ASN A 2 7.34 8.48 16.58
CA ASN A 2 6.94 9.13 15.34
C ASN A 2 6.00 8.22 14.54
N LYS A 3 4.83 8.75 14.17
CA LYS A 3 3.88 8.08 13.29
C LYS A 3 4.09 8.62 11.88
N LEU A 4 4.65 7.82 10.98
CA LEU A 4 4.93 8.20 9.62
C LEU A 4 3.90 7.60 8.65
N TYR A 5 3.55 8.37 7.63
CA TYR A 5 2.77 7.87 6.49
C TYR A 5 3.71 7.58 5.33
N ALA A 6 3.66 6.38 4.78
CA ALA A 6 4.50 6.01 3.63
C ALA A 6 4.28 6.94 2.42
N SER A 7 3.05 7.46 2.28
CA SER A 7 2.71 8.43 1.22
C SER A 7 3.51 9.73 1.27
N ASP A 8 4.12 10.06 2.40
CA ASP A 8 4.97 11.24 2.56
C ASP A 8 6.43 10.97 2.10
N PHE A 9 6.72 9.72 1.66
CA PHE A 9 8.04 9.24 1.25
C PHE A 9 8.01 8.62 -0.16
N GLU A 10 7.35 9.26 -1.10
CA GLU A 10 7.23 8.80 -2.50
C GLU A 10 6.64 7.38 -2.64
N VAL A 11 5.76 6.98 -1.73
CA VAL A 11 5.05 5.71 -1.80
C VAL A 11 3.59 5.97 -2.17
N PRO A 12 3.04 5.36 -3.24
CA PRO A 12 1.65 5.58 -3.65
C PRO A 12 0.65 4.83 -2.75
N GLN A 13 0.93 4.81 -1.43
CA GLN A 13 0.12 4.13 -0.43
C GLN A 13 0.04 4.92 0.88
N ASN A 14 -1.17 5.09 1.38
CA ASN A 14 -1.43 5.75 2.65
C ASN A 14 -1.30 4.76 3.82
N ARG A 15 -0.05 4.29 4.06
CA ARG A 15 0.32 3.30 5.07
C ARG A 15 0.96 3.98 6.27
N ARG A 16 0.26 4.01 7.40
CA ARG A 16 0.80 4.56 8.64
C ARG A 16 1.62 3.51 9.39
N ARG A 17 2.81 3.90 9.83
CA ARG A 17 3.69 3.07 10.65
C ARG A 17 4.30 3.87 11.79
N THR A 18 4.48 3.23 12.94
CA THR A 18 5.30 3.73 14.04
C THR A 18 6.73 3.28 13.80
N ILE A 19 7.65 4.23 13.82
CA ILE A 19 9.09 3.98 13.68
C ILE A 19 9.75 4.23 15.03
N ILE A 20 10.52 3.26 15.50
CA ILE A 20 11.31 3.33 16.73
C ILE A 20 12.78 3.22 16.32
N ILE A 21 13.56 4.23 16.66
CA ILE A 21 15.01 4.27 16.39
C ILE A 21 15.72 4.17 17.73
N GLY A 22 16.59 3.16 17.85
CA GLY A 22 17.49 2.97 18.99
C GLY A 22 18.93 3.21 18.56
N ILE A 23 19.66 4.05 19.32
CA ILE A 23 21.09 4.30 19.10
C ILE A 23 21.83 3.85 20.35
N ARG A 24 22.97 3.21 20.18
CA ARG A 24 23.85 2.80 21.30
C ARG A 24 24.29 4.03 22.10
N LYS A 25 24.27 3.91 23.42
CA LYS A 25 24.59 5.03 24.32
C LYS A 25 26.03 5.54 24.18
N ASP A 26 26.96 4.64 23.87
CA ASP A 26 28.39 4.97 23.73
C ASP A 26 28.68 5.86 22.51
N LEU A 27 27.77 5.96 21.54
CA LEU A 27 27.88 6.89 20.41
C LEU A 27 27.56 8.33 20.77
N ASN A 28 26.97 8.59 21.94
CA ASN A 28 26.58 9.93 22.42
C ASN A 28 25.72 10.74 21.43
N ILE A 29 24.94 10.05 20.59
CA ILE A 29 24.07 10.67 19.58
C ILE A 29 22.63 10.67 20.10
N ILE A 30 22.00 11.85 20.11
CA ILE A 30 20.57 12.00 20.42
C ILE A 30 19.80 12.20 19.11
N PRO A 31 19.00 11.21 18.66
CA PRO A 31 18.24 11.36 17.43
C PRO A 31 17.15 12.43 17.60
N LYS A 32 17.13 13.40 16.71
CA LYS A 32 16.11 14.49 16.72
C LYS A 32 14.76 14.06 16.12
N GLY A 33 14.63 12.82 15.66
CA GLY A 33 13.46 12.31 14.95
C GLY A 33 13.55 12.49 13.43
N PRO A 34 12.76 11.73 12.66
CA PRO A 34 12.81 11.75 11.18
C PRO A 34 12.04 12.94 10.57
N GLU A 35 11.58 13.90 11.38
CA GLU A 35 10.78 15.04 10.93
C GLU A 35 11.40 15.87 9.78
N PRO A 36 12.74 16.09 9.72
CA PRO A 36 13.35 16.78 8.59
C PRO A 36 13.23 16.07 7.24
N ILE A 37 12.87 14.78 7.25
CA ILE A 37 12.76 13.96 6.03
C ILE A 37 11.38 14.08 5.39
N ILE A 38 10.36 14.44 6.18
CA ILE A 38 8.94 14.45 5.79
C ILE A 38 8.63 15.54 4.75
N GLN A 39 9.44 16.57 4.62
CA GLN A 39 9.16 17.72 3.74
C GLN A 39 9.48 17.50 2.26
N GLN A 40 9.86 16.30 1.83
CA GLN A 40 10.34 16.09 0.46
C GLN A 40 9.26 15.80 -0.58
N VAL A 41 8.04 15.46 -0.19
CA VAL A 41 6.95 15.21 -1.13
C VAL A 41 5.84 16.23 -0.93
N LYS A 42 5.85 17.26 -1.77
CA LYS A 42 4.81 18.29 -1.79
C LYS A 42 3.45 17.69 -2.17
N ASP A 43 3.45 16.76 -3.12
CA ASP A 43 2.26 16.09 -3.63
C ASP A 43 2.39 14.58 -3.50
N ARG A 44 1.41 13.95 -2.84
CA ARG A 44 1.37 12.50 -2.68
C ARG A 44 1.11 11.82 -4.02
N ILE A 45 1.84 10.75 -4.30
CA ILE A 45 1.74 9.99 -5.55
C ILE A 45 0.36 9.30 -5.64
N PRO A 46 -0.47 9.64 -6.65
CA PRO A 46 -1.78 9.04 -6.82
C PRO A 46 -1.66 7.62 -7.37
N VAL A 47 -2.59 6.74 -6.97
CA VAL A 47 -2.56 5.33 -7.36
C VAL A 47 -2.66 5.10 -8.87
N LYS A 48 -3.26 6.03 -9.62
CA LYS A 48 -3.34 5.91 -11.09
C LYS A 48 -1.98 5.78 -11.77
N THR A 49 -0.91 6.30 -11.16
CA THR A 49 0.45 6.27 -11.74
C THR A 49 1.08 4.88 -11.76
N ILE A 50 0.55 3.96 -10.94
CA ILE A 50 1.10 2.60 -10.81
C ILE A 50 0.23 1.54 -11.50
N LEU A 51 -0.98 1.90 -11.91
CA LEU A 51 -1.88 0.96 -12.59
C LEU A 51 -1.35 0.63 -13.99
N ILE A 52 -1.44 -0.65 -14.35
CA ILE A 52 -1.16 -1.09 -15.71
C ILE A 52 -2.35 -0.76 -16.63
N PRO A 53 -2.14 -0.60 -17.94
CA PRO A 53 -3.23 -0.41 -18.89
C PRO A 53 -4.30 -1.49 -18.77
N LYS A 54 -5.57 -1.10 -18.89
CA LYS A 54 -6.72 -2.01 -18.70
C LYS A 54 -6.61 -3.24 -19.60
N GLU A 55 -6.16 -3.06 -20.82
CA GLU A 55 -6.01 -4.07 -21.86
C GLU A 55 -4.98 -5.14 -21.51
N MET A 56 -4.03 -4.81 -20.63
CA MET A 56 -2.99 -5.73 -20.17
C MET A 56 -3.39 -6.54 -18.94
N VAL A 57 -4.56 -6.25 -18.35
CA VAL A 57 -5.04 -6.93 -17.14
C VAL A 57 -5.71 -8.24 -17.49
N ASN A 58 -5.19 -9.37 -17.01
CA ASN A 58 -5.80 -10.66 -17.21
C ASN A 58 -7.18 -10.74 -16.55
N ILE A 59 -8.14 -11.37 -17.23
CA ILE A 59 -9.55 -11.51 -16.79
C ILE A 59 -9.68 -12.10 -15.38
N LYS A 60 -8.77 -12.94 -14.93
CA LYS A 60 -8.77 -13.56 -13.59
C LYS A 60 -8.74 -12.54 -12.43
N TYR A 61 -8.34 -11.31 -12.68
CA TYR A 61 -8.34 -10.25 -11.68
C TYR A 61 -9.69 -9.56 -11.53
N TYR A 62 -10.57 -9.67 -12.52
CA TYR A 62 -11.91 -9.10 -12.49
C TYR A 62 -12.83 -9.92 -11.57
N LEU A 63 -13.73 -9.21 -10.89
CA LEU A 63 -14.71 -9.85 -10.02
C LEU A 63 -15.81 -10.49 -10.84
N SER A 64 -16.24 -11.69 -10.43
CA SER A 64 -17.41 -12.34 -11.03
C SER A 64 -18.70 -11.60 -10.66
N GLU A 65 -19.78 -11.79 -11.44
CA GLU A 65 -21.10 -11.21 -11.14
C GLU A 65 -21.57 -11.55 -9.73
N LYS A 66 -21.37 -12.81 -9.29
CA LYS A 66 -21.68 -13.24 -7.92
C LYS A 66 -20.93 -12.43 -6.87
N ALA A 67 -19.66 -12.11 -7.10
CA ALA A 67 -18.85 -11.29 -6.19
C ALA A 67 -19.35 -9.84 -6.18
N LEU A 68 -19.71 -9.28 -7.33
CA LEU A 68 -20.27 -7.94 -7.46
C LEU A 68 -21.59 -7.81 -6.69
N LEU A 69 -22.50 -8.77 -6.85
CA LEU A 69 -23.76 -8.86 -6.10
C LEU A 69 -23.49 -8.96 -4.58
N GLY A 70 -22.52 -9.78 -4.18
CA GLY A 70 -22.12 -9.90 -2.78
C GLY A 70 -21.61 -8.60 -2.17
N ILE A 71 -20.87 -7.79 -2.92
CA ILE A 71 -20.43 -6.47 -2.49
C ILE A 71 -21.58 -5.50 -2.37
N ALA A 72 -22.50 -5.50 -3.35
CA ALA A 72 -23.68 -4.63 -3.34
C ALA A 72 -24.58 -4.91 -2.11
N ASN A 73 -24.84 -6.19 -1.83
CA ASN A 73 -25.67 -6.62 -0.70
C ASN A 73 -25.00 -6.28 0.65
N LYS A 74 -23.69 -6.46 0.80
CA LYS A 74 -22.96 -6.12 2.03
C LYS A 74 -22.94 -4.62 2.33
N LYS A 75 -22.99 -3.75 1.33
CA LYS A 75 -23.08 -2.30 1.55
C LYS A 75 -24.35 -1.89 2.31
N GLY A 76 -25.47 -2.57 2.07
CA GLY A 76 -26.71 -2.36 2.82
C GLY A 76 -26.57 -2.75 4.29
N VAL A 77 -26.12 -3.98 4.55
CA VAL A 77 -26.04 -4.57 5.90
C VAL A 77 -24.96 -3.92 6.78
N SER A 78 -23.83 -3.49 6.21
CA SER A 78 -22.73 -2.86 6.96
C SER A 78 -23.07 -1.44 7.42
N LYS A 79 -23.90 -0.70 6.70
CA LYS A 79 -24.39 0.62 7.14
C LYS A 79 -25.27 0.51 8.39
N GLU A 80 -26.09 -0.53 8.48
CA GLU A 80 -26.98 -0.74 9.64
C GLU A 80 -26.27 -1.23 10.89
N LYS A 81 -25.17 -1.99 10.72
CA LYS A 81 -24.47 -2.66 11.84
C LYS A 81 -23.21 -1.97 12.31
N GLY A 82 -22.80 -0.87 11.73
CA GLY A 82 -21.59 -0.11 12.13
C GLY A 82 -20.25 -0.85 11.95
N PHE A 83 -20.23 -2.03 11.32
CA PHE A 83 -19.02 -2.81 11.04
C PHE A 83 -18.54 -2.59 9.61
N GLY A 84 -17.58 -1.68 9.44
CA GLY A 84 -17.08 -1.24 8.15
C GLY A 84 -15.95 -2.08 7.56
N PHE A 85 -16.14 -3.37 7.29
CA PHE A 85 -15.27 -4.15 6.40
C PHE A 85 -15.98 -4.41 5.07
N GLY A 86 -16.25 -3.33 4.33
CA GLY A 86 -16.75 -3.40 2.97
C GLY A 86 -15.64 -3.30 1.94
N ALA A 87 -15.94 -3.69 0.69
CA ALA A 87 -15.05 -3.47 -0.44
C ALA A 87 -14.70 -1.98 -0.58
N GLN A 88 -13.41 -1.67 -0.64
CA GLN A 88 -12.89 -0.31 -0.76
C GLN A 88 -12.46 -0.05 -2.21
N MET A 89 -13.13 0.91 -2.87
CA MET A 89 -12.76 1.35 -4.22
C MET A 89 -11.64 2.39 -4.12
N LEU A 90 -10.61 2.22 -4.95
CA LEU A 90 -9.51 3.18 -5.04
C LEU A 90 -9.99 4.50 -5.65
N ASP A 91 -9.60 5.61 -5.05
CA ASP A 91 -9.65 6.92 -5.69
C ASP A 91 -8.37 7.09 -6.53
N PHE A 92 -8.52 7.16 -7.84
CA PHE A 92 -7.39 7.21 -8.77
C PHE A 92 -6.47 8.42 -8.58
N ASN A 93 -6.96 9.47 -7.97
CA ASN A 93 -6.22 10.72 -7.72
C ASN A 93 -5.58 10.78 -6.32
N LYS A 94 -5.70 9.72 -5.52
CA LYS A 94 -5.12 9.62 -4.19
C LYS A 94 -4.19 8.42 -4.08
N PRO A 95 -3.30 8.38 -3.07
CA PRO A 95 -2.58 7.17 -2.72
C PRO A 95 -3.54 6.03 -2.38
N SER A 96 -3.12 4.79 -2.65
CA SER A 96 -3.88 3.59 -2.28
C SER A 96 -4.11 3.49 -0.77
N TYR A 97 -5.11 2.74 -0.38
CA TYR A 97 -5.24 2.22 0.98
C TYR A 97 -4.07 1.30 1.35
N THR A 98 -3.92 1.00 2.64
CA THR A 98 -2.93 0.02 3.09
C THR A 98 -3.27 -1.37 2.54
N ILE A 99 -2.32 -1.98 1.83
CA ILE A 99 -2.43 -3.36 1.37
C ILE A 99 -2.01 -4.29 2.53
N PRO A 100 -2.93 -5.11 3.07
CA PRO A 100 -2.60 -6.07 4.11
C PRO A 100 -2.02 -7.37 3.53
N ALA A 101 -1.29 -8.15 4.34
CA ALA A 101 -0.79 -9.46 3.93
C ALA A 101 -1.91 -10.44 3.51
N ARG A 102 -3.11 -10.29 4.08
CA ARG A 102 -4.29 -11.11 3.74
C ARG A 102 -4.98 -10.72 2.43
N TYR A 103 -4.50 -9.71 1.70
CA TYR A 103 -5.09 -9.27 0.42
C TYR A 103 -5.28 -10.41 -0.59
N TRP A 104 -4.44 -11.45 -0.50
CA TRP A 104 -4.58 -12.66 -1.33
C TRP A 104 -5.92 -13.38 -1.16
N LYS A 105 -6.57 -13.26 0.02
CA LYS A 105 -7.77 -14.03 0.37
C LYS A 105 -9.00 -13.55 -0.41
N ASP A 106 -9.30 -12.27 -0.36
CA ASP A 106 -10.45 -11.67 -1.02
C ASP A 106 -10.12 -10.45 -1.88
N GLY A 107 -9.04 -9.73 -1.55
CA GLY A 107 -8.57 -8.57 -2.31
C GLY A 107 -9.51 -7.36 -2.24
N TYR A 108 -10.40 -7.28 -1.26
CA TYR A 108 -11.42 -6.24 -1.18
C TYR A 108 -10.95 -4.96 -0.48
N ASP A 109 -9.76 -4.96 0.11
CA ASP A 109 -9.20 -3.78 0.78
C ASP A 109 -8.76 -2.67 -0.21
N ALA A 110 -8.60 -2.98 -1.50
CA ALA A 110 -8.27 -2.01 -2.54
C ALA A 110 -8.69 -2.54 -3.92
N LEU A 111 -9.79 -2.02 -4.45
CA LEU A 111 -10.35 -2.42 -5.73
C LEU A 111 -10.26 -1.30 -6.76
N VAL A 112 -9.89 -1.66 -7.98
CA VAL A 112 -9.92 -0.80 -9.15
C VAL A 112 -11.32 -0.89 -9.77
N LYS A 113 -12.03 0.24 -9.83
CA LYS A 113 -13.37 0.33 -10.40
C LYS A 113 -13.33 1.19 -11.66
N TYR A 114 -13.62 0.62 -12.82
CA TYR A 114 -13.83 1.37 -14.06
C TYR A 114 -15.30 1.78 -14.24
N ASN A 115 -16.24 0.86 -13.95
CA ASN A 115 -17.67 1.08 -13.88
C ASN A 115 -18.32 0.02 -12.96
N ASP A 116 -19.64 -0.04 -12.87
CA ASP A 116 -20.34 -0.93 -11.93
C ASP A 116 -20.21 -2.43 -12.28
N LYS A 117 -19.93 -2.75 -13.54
CA LYS A 117 -19.72 -4.13 -14.02
C LYS A 117 -18.24 -4.51 -14.11
N GLU A 118 -17.36 -3.53 -14.14
CA GLU A 118 -15.92 -3.73 -14.33
C GLU A 118 -15.15 -3.30 -13.08
N ILE A 119 -15.12 -4.18 -12.10
CA ILE A 119 -14.36 -4.01 -10.86
C ILE A 119 -13.36 -5.14 -10.76
N ARG A 120 -12.12 -4.83 -10.40
CA ARG A 120 -11.05 -5.80 -10.30
C ARG A 120 -10.16 -5.63 -9.08
N ARG A 121 -9.47 -6.69 -8.74
CA ARG A 121 -8.35 -6.67 -7.79
C ARG A 121 -7.11 -6.08 -8.45
N LEU A 122 -6.16 -5.65 -7.63
CA LEU A 122 -4.83 -5.26 -8.09
C LEU A 122 -4.03 -6.50 -8.54
N THR A 123 -3.24 -6.34 -9.58
CA THR A 123 -2.29 -7.35 -10.06
C THR A 123 -1.05 -7.38 -9.14
N ILE A 124 -0.26 -8.45 -9.20
CA ILE A 124 0.98 -8.56 -8.41
C ILE A 124 1.94 -7.40 -8.72
N ILE A 125 2.06 -7.01 -10.00
CA ILE A 125 2.95 -5.90 -10.37
C ILE A 125 2.46 -4.56 -9.79
N GLU A 126 1.16 -4.32 -9.77
CA GLU A 126 0.58 -3.13 -9.14
C GLU A 126 0.77 -3.15 -7.63
N LEU A 127 0.63 -4.30 -6.98
CA LEU A 127 0.90 -4.47 -5.55
C LEU A 127 2.37 -4.19 -5.22
N LYS A 128 3.32 -4.64 -6.06
CA LYS A 128 4.75 -4.32 -5.94
C LYS A 128 4.97 -2.81 -6.03
N ARG A 129 4.43 -2.17 -7.05
CA ARG A 129 4.53 -0.72 -7.28
C ARG A 129 3.93 0.10 -6.13
N ILE A 130 2.78 -0.34 -5.55
CA ILE A 130 2.17 0.30 -4.37
C ILE A 130 3.14 0.31 -3.17
N GLN A 131 3.95 -0.72 -3.00
CA GLN A 131 4.99 -0.79 -1.97
C GLN A 131 6.35 -0.24 -2.46
N SER A 132 6.35 0.43 -3.62
CA SER A 132 7.54 1.01 -4.26
C SER A 132 8.66 0.01 -4.54
N PHE A 133 8.36 -1.28 -4.74
CA PHE A 133 9.29 -2.25 -5.29
C PHE A 133 9.55 -1.96 -6.76
N PRO A 134 10.79 -2.13 -7.25
CA PRO A 134 11.06 -2.12 -8.69
C PRO A 134 10.32 -3.24 -9.41
N ASP A 135 9.94 -3.02 -10.68
CA ASP A 135 9.21 -4.02 -11.46
C ASP A 135 10.02 -5.30 -11.67
N ASN A 136 11.35 -5.17 -11.79
CA ASN A 136 12.30 -6.29 -11.95
C ASN A 136 12.68 -6.98 -10.64
N TYR A 137 12.16 -6.54 -9.49
CA TYR A 137 12.41 -7.23 -8.22
C TYR A 137 11.75 -8.61 -8.25
N ILE A 138 12.54 -9.66 -8.11
CA ILE A 138 12.06 -11.05 -8.13
C ILE A 138 11.52 -11.40 -6.74
N MET A 139 10.31 -11.93 -6.70
CA MET A 139 9.70 -12.53 -5.52
C MET A 139 9.39 -13.99 -5.84
N ASP A 140 9.74 -14.88 -4.95
CA ASP A 140 9.54 -16.31 -5.12
C ASP A 140 8.35 -16.83 -4.30
N GLY A 141 7.77 -17.93 -4.77
CA GLY A 141 6.65 -18.60 -4.14
C GLY A 141 5.35 -18.50 -4.95
N SER A 142 4.26 -18.98 -4.35
CA SER A 142 2.92 -18.89 -4.92
C SER A 142 2.42 -17.43 -4.94
N ASN A 143 1.40 -17.14 -5.74
CA ASN A 143 0.75 -15.82 -5.73
C ASN A 143 0.31 -15.39 -4.32
N LYS A 144 -0.13 -16.34 -3.48
CA LYS A 144 -0.46 -16.10 -2.09
C LYS A 144 0.77 -15.62 -1.31
N ASP A 145 1.89 -16.35 -1.44
CA ASP A 145 3.11 -16.05 -0.71
C ASP A 145 3.70 -14.70 -1.13
N ILE A 146 3.70 -14.42 -2.43
CA ILE A 146 4.13 -13.13 -2.99
C ILE A 146 3.27 -11.98 -2.43
N ILE A 147 1.95 -12.11 -2.43
CA ILE A 147 1.05 -11.07 -1.88
C ILE A 147 1.28 -10.90 -0.37
N MET A 148 1.50 -11.99 0.37
CA MET A 148 1.83 -11.91 1.80
C MET A 148 3.17 -11.20 2.04
N GLN A 149 4.20 -11.50 1.24
CA GLN A 149 5.49 -10.82 1.30
C GLN A 149 5.31 -9.31 1.06
N ILE A 150 4.61 -8.92 -0.01
CA ILE A 150 4.34 -7.52 -0.33
C ILE A 150 3.58 -6.83 0.81
N GLY A 151 2.51 -7.45 1.32
CA GLY A 151 1.69 -6.87 2.38
C GLY A 151 2.41 -6.70 3.72
N ASN A 152 3.38 -7.57 4.02
CA ASN A 152 4.21 -7.50 5.23
C ASN A 152 5.43 -6.58 5.08
N ALA A 153 5.82 -6.26 3.85
CA ALA A 153 7.01 -5.47 3.59
C ALA A 153 6.92 -4.05 4.15
N VAL A 154 8.08 -3.49 4.47
CA VAL A 154 8.27 -2.04 4.59
C VAL A 154 8.39 -1.49 3.18
N PRO A 155 7.65 -0.43 2.80
CA PRO A 155 7.79 0.18 1.48
C PRO A 155 9.23 0.60 1.19
N CYS A 156 9.76 0.25 0.02
CA CYS A 156 11.18 0.44 -0.30
C CYS A 156 11.61 1.91 -0.21
N LYS A 157 10.80 2.85 -0.70
CA LYS A 157 11.09 4.28 -0.60
C LYS A 157 11.10 4.78 0.84
N LEU A 158 10.15 4.34 1.68
CA LEU A 158 10.15 4.66 3.10
C LEU A 158 11.43 4.16 3.78
N ALA A 159 11.83 2.91 3.51
CA ALA A 159 13.07 2.34 4.05
C ALA A 159 14.31 3.11 3.58
N TYR A 160 14.36 3.52 2.31
CA TYR A 160 15.43 4.33 1.75
C TYR A 160 15.59 5.68 2.48
N TYR A 161 14.50 6.41 2.69
CA TYR A 161 14.55 7.70 3.39
C TYR A 161 14.93 7.55 4.86
N LEU A 162 14.45 6.51 5.54
CA LEU A 162 14.86 6.18 6.91
C LEU A 162 16.36 5.84 6.97
N GLY A 163 16.88 5.08 5.99
CA GLY A 163 18.30 4.77 5.87
C GLY A 163 19.16 6.04 5.69
N LYS A 164 18.73 6.95 4.80
CA LYS A 164 19.40 8.25 4.62
C LYS A 164 19.41 9.07 5.91
N TYR A 165 18.30 9.12 6.61
CA TYR A 165 18.22 9.80 7.90
C TYR A 165 19.22 9.21 8.91
N LEU A 166 19.28 7.86 9.02
CA LEU A 166 20.21 7.21 9.94
C LEU A 166 21.68 7.49 9.58
N ILE A 167 22.03 7.49 8.31
CA ILE A 167 23.38 7.84 7.85
C ILE A 167 23.72 9.27 8.29
N ASN A 168 22.80 10.21 8.08
CA ASN A 168 23.04 11.63 8.39
C ASN A 168 23.19 11.92 9.90
N ILE A 169 22.62 11.10 10.78
CA ILE A 169 22.78 11.27 12.23
C ILE A 169 23.97 10.52 12.82
N LEU A 170 24.54 9.58 12.06
CA LEU A 170 25.70 8.79 12.47
C LEU A 170 27.04 9.38 11.96
N GLN A 171 26.97 10.38 11.07
CA GLN A 171 28.12 11.17 10.59
C GLN A 171 28.35 12.40 11.47
#